data_b6717ff5ce60ad32bfd6e2143f553bd3
#
_entry.id   b6717ff5ce60ad32bfd6e2143f553bd3
#
_cell.length_a   1.000
_cell.length_b   1.000
_cell.length_c   1.000
_cell.angle_alpha   90.00
_cell.angle_beta   90.00
_cell.angle_gamma   90.00
#
_symmetry.space_group_name_H-M   'P 1'
#
loop_
_entity.id
_entity.type
_entity.pdbx_description
1 polymer ?
#
loop_
_entity_poly.entity_id
_entity_poly.type
_entity_poly.pdbx_seq_one_letter_code
_entity_poly.pdbx_strand_id
1 'polypeptide(L)'
;MKIKSLISGLAAFMVAAMATVSCTKATVQDTLSVQPSAALSFEATDNADVTLTVTTTAEKWEFTAPAWVVAERVDGTLVLNVEDNAGAARVGRITFTAGNAHPVNINVHQEAPVVEEVTPAECVAATLNNKAETDFFQITSGSVVGSISVSIAEAVAEDLVFTVALDAEYVREYSFITGDSYTAVPEQAVTFGAAEIVIPAGSTESEPVAVTVDGSILGFGEGYLVPMLASVKSGAAEFAIDAKRVNYVVMKANPRVTKQVVYLEVNDCNPLNILEYNLEDGTPFFDAVILFAANINYDVKNDVVYLHNNPNVQALLDESEVYIQPLRKKGIKVYLGLLGNHDAAGLAQLSDWGAHEWAQEVAEACKTYKLDGVNLDDEYSGAPDTNNPWFTYHSAASGARLAYELKMALKEKCYWPTEVSVFEWGALYDLPAVTTDDGVTHTQSEFIDFTMANYGSASYPYGDLDYSNCSGASIQLNYGYTLYDYTINNIKNNGYGWVMWFAFDPSGTGGIQNNREHSMTQFRKAASAFYDSSMAEPLCVYHKLGEGQYDPTPYPIN
;
A
#
# COMPACT_ATOMS: atom_id res chain seq x y z
N MET A 1 54.26 6.65 19.68
CA MET A 1 55.35 7.27 18.91
C MET A 1 54.82 7.61 17.52
N LYS A 2 54.69 8.94 17.27
CA LYS A 2 54.57 9.68 15.98
C LYS A 2 53.63 9.13 14.89
N ILE A 3 52.41 9.68 14.71
CA ILE A 3 52.01 10.90 13.97
C ILE A 3 52.74 11.08 12.63
N LYS A 4 52.02 11.04 11.53
CA LYS A 4 52.10 12.06 10.47
C LYS A 4 50.85 12.11 9.63
N SER A 5 50.19 13.27 9.72
CA SER A 5 49.17 13.83 8.83
C SER A 5 49.81 14.20 7.46
N LEU A 6 49.00 14.23 6.41
CA LEU A 6 49.23 15.15 5.30
C LEU A 6 47.88 15.62 4.74
N ILE A 7 47.69 16.93 4.92
CA ILE A 7 46.70 17.79 4.28
C ILE A 7 47.36 18.36 3.01
N SER A 8 46.61 18.48 1.94
CA SER A 8 46.65 19.51 0.88
C SER A 8 45.87 19.02 -0.34
N GLY A 9 45.08 19.79 -1.06
CA GLY A 9 44.89 21.22 -1.10
C GLY A 9 43.79 21.52 -2.11
N LEU A 10 43.03 22.52 -1.74
CA LEU A 10 41.97 23.17 -2.53
C LEU A 10 42.60 23.91 -3.73
N ALA A 11 42.04 23.76 -4.93
CA ALA A 11 42.22 24.72 -6.00
C ALA A 11 40.88 25.04 -6.65
N ALA A 12 40.35 26.22 -6.29
CA ALA A 12 39.22 26.84 -6.96
C ALA A 12 39.68 27.39 -8.32
N PHE A 13 38.94 27.07 -9.37
CA PHE A 13 38.99 27.82 -10.63
C PHE A 13 37.60 28.44 -10.88
N MET A 14 37.50 29.76 -10.68
CA MET A 14 36.45 30.58 -11.24
C MET A 14 36.75 30.77 -12.74
N VAL A 15 35.82 30.37 -13.58
CA VAL A 15 35.76 30.87 -14.98
C VAL A 15 34.38 31.48 -15.17
N ALA A 16 34.37 32.78 -15.33
CA ALA A 16 33.22 33.52 -15.82
C ALA A 16 33.02 33.18 -17.31
N ALA A 17 31.83 32.69 -17.67
CA ALA A 17 31.46 32.54 -19.08
C ALA A 17 30.14 33.28 -19.32
N MET A 18 30.17 34.13 -20.31
CA MET A 18 29.09 34.97 -20.80
C MET A 18 27.88 34.14 -21.24
N ALA A 19 26.72 34.65 -20.90
CA ALA A 19 25.44 34.17 -21.40
C ALA A 19 25.32 34.43 -22.90
N THR A 20 25.34 33.37 -23.69
CA THR A 20 24.71 33.40 -25.03
C THR A 20 23.37 32.70 -24.91
N VAL A 21 22.31 33.46 -25.09
CA VAL A 21 20.96 32.90 -25.26
C VAL A 21 20.95 32.13 -26.58
N SER A 22 21.04 30.81 -26.46
CA SER A 22 20.75 29.90 -27.57
C SER A 22 19.35 29.30 -27.32
N CYS A 23 18.43 29.56 -28.24
CA CYS A 23 17.18 28.81 -28.33
C CYS A 23 17.52 27.31 -28.50
N THR A 24 17.53 26.57 -27.45
CA THR A 24 17.59 25.10 -27.51
C THR A 24 16.19 24.59 -27.79
N LYS A 25 16.02 23.90 -28.93
CA LYS A 25 14.91 23.00 -29.19
C LYS A 25 14.71 22.11 -27.95
N ALA A 26 13.48 22.00 -27.51
CA ALA A 26 13.15 21.00 -26.49
C ALA A 26 13.72 19.63 -26.94
N THR A 27 14.70 19.13 -26.22
CA THR A 27 15.19 17.77 -26.44
C THR A 27 14.08 16.83 -26.00
N VAL A 28 13.54 16.08 -26.94
CA VAL A 28 12.63 14.97 -26.63
C VAL A 28 13.40 14.01 -25.71
N GLN A 29 12.82 13.71 -24.57
CA GLN A 29 13.42 12.76 -23.62
C GLN A 29 13.37 11.36 -24.23
N ASP A 30 14.47 10.64 -24.15
CA ASP A 30 14.51 9.23 -24.53
C ASP A 30 13.71 8.38 -23.55
N THR A 31 13.17 7.29 -24.03
CA THR A 31 12.54 6.26 -23.19
C THR A 31 13.49 5.08 -23.00
N LEU A 32 13.42 4.43 -21.87
CA LEU A 32 14.13 3.19 -21.59
C LEU A 32 13.23 2.29 -20.74
N SER A 33 13.04 1.05 -21.18
CA SER A 33 12.35 0.03 -20.40
C SER A 33 13.07 -1.31 -20.53
N VAL A 34 12.98 -2.12 -19.49
CA VAL A 34 13.60 -3.45 -19.42
C VAL A 34 12.54 -4.45 -18.94
N GLN A 35 12.41 -5.58 -19.63
CA GLN A 35 11.48 -6.63 -19.29
C GLN A 35 12.18 -8.00 -19.19
N PRO A 36 11.88 -8.80 -18.16
CA PRO A 36 11.03 -8.47 -17.01
C PRO A 36 11.65 -7.37 -16.14
N SER A 37 10.80 -6.54 -15.53
CA SER A 37 11.23 -5.44 -14.63
C SER A 37 11.36 -5.87 -13.17
N ALA A 38 10.87 -7.06 -12.83
CA ALA A 38 10.96 -7.62 -11.48
C ALA A 38 12.41 -7.94 -11.08
N ALA A 39 12.68 -7.95 -9.78
CA ALA A 39 13.93 -8.45 -9.25
C ALA A 39 14.19 -9.91 -9.68
N LEU A 40 15.45 -10.24 -9.94
CA LEU A 40 15.86 -11.58 -10.35
C LEU A 40 16.45 -12.32 -9.15
N SER A 41 15.99 -13.55 -8.94
CA SER A 41 16.53 -14.45 -7.93
C SER A 41 17.19 -15.66 -8.60
N PHE A 42 18.34 -16.04 -8.08
CA PHE A 42 19.16 -17.14 -8.56
C PHE A 42 19.53 -18.06 -7.40
N GLU A 43 19.56 -19.35 -7.70
CA GLU A 43 20.13 -20.35 -6.79
C GLU A 43 21.65 -20.17 -6.67
N ALA A 44 22.26 -20.87 -5.71
CA ALA A 44 23.71 -20.81 -5.55
C ALA A 44 24.47 -21.36 -6.79
N THR A 45 23.94 -22.40 -7.43
CA THR A 45 24.56 -23.08 -8.60
C THR A 45 23.51 -23.46 -9.63
N ASP A 46 23.94 -23.89 -10.80
CA ASP A 46 23.11 -24.48 -11.87
C ASP A 46 22.01 -23.56 -12.40
N ASN A 47 22.20 -22.26 -12.36
CA ASN A 47 21.24 -21.30 -12.84
C ASN A 47 21.13 -21.31 -14.37
N ALA A 48 19.89 -21.27 -14.85
CA ALA A 48 19.61 -21.07 -16.27
C ALA A 48 19.84 -19.60 -16.66
N ASP A 49 20.19 -19.37 -17.92
CA ASP A 49 20.31 -18.04 -18.48
C ASP A 49 18.96 -17.29 -18.42
N VAL A 50 19.00 -16.04 -18.03
CA VAL A 50 17.85 -15.12 -18.02
C VAL A 50 18.04 -14.06 -19.09
N THR A 51 17.02 -13.86 -19.92
CA THR A 51 17.03 -12.86 -20.99
C THR A 51 16.22 -11.64 -20.58
N LEU A 52 16.84 -10.47 -20.58
CA LEU A 52 16.19 -9.17 -20.41
C LEU A 52 16.05 -8.50 -21.76
N THR A 53 14.81 -8.10 -22.11
CA THR A 53 14.54 -7.33 -23.33
C THR A 53 14.66 -5.84 -23.00
N VAL A 54 15.52 -5.13 -23.72
CA VAL A 54 15.73 -3.68 -23.54
C VAL A 54 15.07 -2.93 -24.69
N THR A 55 14.16 -2.04 -24.36
CA THR A 55 13.48 -1.17 -25.34
C THR A 55 13.82 0.29 -25.05
N THR A 56 14.32 1.01 -26.06
CA THR A 56 14.67 2.43 -25.92
C THR A 56 14.49 3.19 -27.22
N THR A 57 14.23 4.49 -27.13
CA THR A 57 14.24 5.42 -28.26
C THR A 57 15.63 6.03 -28.53
N ALA A 58 16.59 5.83 -27.60
CA ALA A 58 17.96 6.28 -27.79
C ALA A 58 18.71 5.38 -28.80
N GLU A 59 19.74 5.94 -29.45
CA GLU A 59 20.57 5.19 -30.41
C GLU A 59 21.35 4.04 -29.78
N LYS A 60 21.69 4.17 -28.50
CA LYS A 60 22.47 3.20 -27.72
C LYS A 60 21.98 3.11 -26.30
N TRP A 61 22.11 1.95 -25.74
CA TRP A 61 21.96 1.74 -24.30
C TRP A 61 23.21 1.05 -23.75
N GLU A 62 23.49 1.30 -22.50
CA GLU A 62 24.60 0.72 -21.75
C GLU A 62 24.08 0.08 -20.48
N PHE A 63 24.88 -0.79 -19.87
CA PHE A 63 24.54 -1.38 -18.57
C PHE A 63 25.78 -1.55 -17.71
N THR A 64 25.56 -1.60 -16.40
CA THR A 64 26.53 -2.04 -15.41
C THR A 64 25.92 -3.18 -14.62
N ALA A 65 26.73 -4.18 -14.27
CA ALA A 65 26.29 -5.35 -13.51
C ALA A 65 27.33 -5.66 -12.41
N PRO A 66 26.94 -6.38 -11.34
CA PRO A 66 27.89 -6.93 -10.38
C PRO A 66 28.88 -7.87 -11.07
N ALA A 67 30.12 -7.96 -10.55
CA ALA A 67 31.16 -8.77 -11.16
C ALA A 67 30.83 -10.26 -11.30
N TRP A 68 29.92 -10.76 -10.46
CA TRP A 68 29.47 -12.15 -10.46
C TRP A 68 28.28 -12.42 -11.40
N VAL A 69 27.77 -11.39 -12.08
CA VAL A 69 26.74 -11.49 -13.12
C VAL A 69 27.44 -11.37 -14.47
N VAL A 70 27.53 -12.48 -15.17
CA VAL A 70 28.03 -12.53 -16.54
C VAL A 70 26.89 -12.10 -17.46
N ALA A 71 27.10 -11.04 -18.23
CA ALA A 71 26.04 -10.46 -19.07
C ALA A 71 26.54 -10.28 -20.50
N GLU A 72 25.81 -10.84 -21.45
CA GLU A 72 26.11 -10.75 -22.89
C GLU A 72 24.96 -10.06 -23.64
N ARG A 73 25.30 -9.09 -24.46
CA ARG A 73 24.33 -8.40 -25.31
C ARG A 73 24.11 -9.17 -26.61
N VAL A 74 22.84 -9.52 -26.88
CA VAL A 74 22.43 -10.21 -28.09
C VAL A 74 21.22 -9.50 -28.68
N ASP A 75 21.37 -8.88 -29.85
CA ASP A 75 20.28 -8.31 -30.66
C ASP A 75 19.21 -7.52 -29.90
N GLY A 76 19.59 -6.56 -29.06
CA GLY A 76 18.67 -5.72 -28.29
C GLY A 76 18.19 -6.34 -26.98
N THR A 77 18.70 -7.52 -26.64
CA THR A 77 18.50 -8.17 -25.35
C THR A 77 19.79 -8.24 -24.56
N LEU A 78 19.69 -8.47 -23.27
CA LEU A 78 20.80 -8.82 -22.38
C LEU A 78 20.56 -10.22 -21.83
N VAL A 79 21.41 -11.14 -22.19
CA VAL A 79 21.40 -12.50 -21.62
C VAL A 79 22.30 -12.50 -20.39
N LEU A 80 21.74 -12.91 -19.26
CA LEU A 80 22.41 -12.98 -17.97
C LEU A 80 22.67 -14.42 -17.59
N ASN A 81 23.87 -14.68 -17.15
CA ASN A 81 24.25 -15.86 -16.40
C ASN A 81 24.92 -15.41 -15.09
N VAL A 82 24.78 -16.16 -14.02
CA VAL A 82 25.43 -15.85 -12.75
C VAL A 82 26.48 -16.90 -12.43
N GLU A 83 27.64 -16.45 -11.99
CA GLU A 83 28.69 -17.36 -11.51
C GLU A 83 28.22 -18.09 -10.25
N ASP A 84 28.58 -19.35 -10.10
CA ASP A 84 28.31 -20.13 -8.90
C ASP A 84 28.74 -19.39 -7.65
N ASN A 85 27.88 -19.41 -6.64
CA ASN A 85 28.14 -18.79 -5.35
C ASN A 85 28.58 -19.85 -4.35
N ALA A 86 29.85 -19.79 -3.95
CA ALA A 86 30.40 -20.66 -2.91
C ALA A 86 30.42 -20.00 -1.51
N GLY A 87 29.87 -18.78 -1.39
CA GLY A 87 29.87 -17.98 -0.16
C GLY A 87 28.47 -17.70 0.37
N ALA A 88 28.34 -16.66 1.18
CA ALA A 88 27.03 -16.17 1.66
C ALA A 88 26.16 -15.68 0.50
N ALA A 89 24.85 -15.63 0.72
CA ALA A 89 23.91 -15.02 -0.22
C ALA A 89 24.39 -13.62 -0.62
N ARG A 90 24.25 -13.28 -1.89
CA ARG A 90 24.77 -12.02 -2.43
C ARG A 90 23.70 -11.29 -3.23
N VAL A 91 23.76 -9.98 -3.13
CA VAL A 91 22.82 -9.09 -3.79
C VAL A 91 23.56 -8.09 -4.66
N GLY A 92 22.94 -7.68 -5.74
CA GLY A 92 23.51 -6.71 -6.67
C GLY A 92 22.44 -6.00 -7.46
N ARG A 93 22.87 -5.10 -8.32
CA ARG A 93 21.97 -4.32 -9.18
C ARG A 93 22.55 -4.23 -10.57
N ILE A 94 21.71 -4.46 -11.56
CA ILE A 94 22.02 -4.16 -12.95
C ILE A 94 21.37 -2.81 -13.25
N THR A 95 22.16 -1.83 -13.68
CA THR A 95 21.67 -0.50 -14.04
C THR A 95 21.78 -0.33 -15.55
N PHE A 96 20.68 0.01 -16.18
CA PHE A 96 20.60 0.33 -17.61
C PHE A 96 20.51 1.84 -17.80
N THR A 97 21.21 2.34 -18.81
CA THR A 97 21.18 3.76 -19.21
C THR A 97 21.04 3.88 -20.72
N ALA A 98 20.33 4.88 -21.21
CA ALA A 98 20.15 5.13 -22.64
C ALA A 98 19.89 6.60 -22.91
N GLY A 99 20.78 7.25 -23.67
CA GLY A 99 20.63 8.67 -24.01
C GLY A 99 20.42 9.54 -22.78
N ASN A 100 19.30 10.30 -22.78
CA ASN A 100 18.84 11.12 -21.66
C ASN A 100 17.63 10.50 -20.92
N ALA A 101 17.35 9.20 -21.14
CA ALA A 101 16.30 8.47 -20.40
C ALA A 101 16.70 8.28 -18.92
N HIS A 102 15.70 8.14 -18.06
CA HIS A 102 15.94 7.75 -16.68
C HIS A 102 16.57 6.34 -16.63
N PRO A 103 17.58 6.11 -15.78
CA PRO A 103 18.15 4.79 -15.60
C PRO A 103 17.13 3.78 -15.08
N VAL A 104 17.15 2.57 -15.63
CA VAL A 104 16.35 1.44 -15.13
C VAL A 104 17.24 0.52 -14.31
N ASN A 105 16.78 0.11 -13.13
CA ASN A 105 17.50 -0.75 -12.23
C ASN A 105 16.79 -2.09 -12.06
N ILE A 106 17.51 -3.19 -12.24
CA ILE A 106 17.04 -4.55 -11.93
C ILE A 106 17.88 -5.08 -10.77
N ASN A 107 17.23 -5.40 -9.68
CA ASN A 107 17.88 -6.01 -8.53
C ASN A 107 18.15 -7.50 -8.81
N VAL A 108 19.28 -8.00 -8.34
CA VAL A 108 19.70 -9.39 -8.53
C VAL A 108 20.10 -9.97 -7.18
N HIS A 109 19.49 -11.07 -6.81
CA HIS A 109 19.82 -11.85 -5.62
C HIS A 109 20.33 -13.21 -6.03
N GLN A 110 21.33 -13.74 -5.31
CA GLN A 110 21.75 -15.13 -5.45
C GLN A 110 21.95 -15.75 -4.07
N GLU A 111 21.33 -16.90 -3.90
CA GLU A 111 21.38 -17.66 -2.66
C GLU A 111 22.79 -18.11 -2.28
N ALA A 112 22.98 -18.40 -1.00
CA ALA A 112 24.12 -19.13 -0.51
C ALA A 112 24.02 -20.61 -0.93
N PRO A 113 25.15 -21.33 -1.14
CA PRO A 113 25.09 -22.77 -1.35
C PRO A 113 24.39 -23.42 -0.17
N VAL A 114 23.48 -24.31 -0.48
CA VAL A 114 22.98 -25.27 0.52
C VAL A 114 24.19 -26.07 1.00
N VAL A 115 24.68 -25.81 2.17
CA VAL A 115 25.58 -26.73 2.84
C VAL A 115 24.69 -27.92 3.16
N GLU A 116 24.79 -29.01 2.39
CA GLU A 116 24.26 -30.29 2.82
C GLU A 116 24.99 -30.62 4.15
N GLU A 117 24.40 -30.15 5.26
CA GLU A 117 24.69 -30.83 6.53
C GLU A 117 24.32 -32.26 6.27
N VAL A 118 25.26 -33.18 6.47
CA VAL A 118 25.05 -34.62 6.33
C VAL A 118 23.97 -34.98 7.36
N THR A 119 22.71 -34.82 6.93
CA THR A 119 21.55 -35.15 7.77
C THR A 119 21.53 -36.63 7.98
N PRO A 120 21.31 -37.09 9.23
CA PRO A 120 21.03 -38.49 9.49
C PRO A 120 19.85 -38.93 8.62
N ALA A 121 19.89 -40.12 8.05
CA ALA A 121 18.93 -40.65 7.06
C ALA A 121 17.47 -40.76 7.57
N GLU A 122 17.12 -40.18 8.72
CA GLU A 122 15.83 -40.26 9.41
C GLU A 122 15.27 -38.87 9.85
N CYS A 123 15.88 -37.73 9.42
CA CYS A 123 15.33 -36.40 9.74
C CYS A 123 14.07 -36.12 8.93
N VAL A 124 13.01 -35.63 9.60
CA VAL A 124 11.80 -35.16 8.94
C VAL A 124 11.92 -33.67 8.57
N ALA A 125 11.43 -33.31 7.40
CA ALA A 125 11.38 -31.94 6.95
C ALA A 125 10.34 -31.14 7.74
N ALA A 126 10.75 -30.03 8.36
CA ALA A 126 9.89 -29.13 9.11
C ALA A 126 9.68 -27.82 8.35
N THR A 127 8.54 -27.20 8.58
CA THR A 127 8.16 -25.89 8.00
C THR A 127 7.65 -24.96 9.10
N LEU A 128 8.20 -23.75 9.19
CA LEU A 128 7.64 -22.67 9.98
C LEU A 128 6.51 -22.00 9.19
N ASN A 129 5.31 -21.97 9.78
CA ASN A 129 4.12 -21.46 9.12
C ASN A 129 3.67 -20.14 9.74
N ASN A 130 3.21 -19.21 8.89
CA ASN A 130 2.39 -18.08 9.31
C ASN A 130 0.96 -18.57 9.57
N LYS A 131 0.42 -18.31 10.75
CA LYS A 131 -0.95 -18.63 11.16
C LYS A 131 -1.80 -17.38 11.37
N ALA A 132 -1.27 -16.19 11.08
CA ALA A 132 -1.97 -14.92 11.28
C ALA A 132 -2.86 -14.53 10.10
N GLU A 133 -2.93 -15.34 9.03
CA GLU A 133 -3.67 -15.06 7.79
C GLU A 133 -3.22 -13.80 7.04
N THR A 134 -2.36 -12.97 7.63
CA THR A 134 -1.70 -11.82 7.02
C THR A 134 -0.23 -11.76 7.46
N ASP A 135 0.59 -11.18 6.63
CA ASP A 135 1.98 -10.84 6.91
C ASP A 135 2.21 -9.32 7.04
N PHE A 136 1.14 -8.52 6.82
CA PHE A 136 1.18 -7.08 6.87
C PHE A 136 0.19 -6.53 7.91
N PHE A 137 0.68 -5.75 8.86
CA PHE A 137 -0.11 -5.16 9.93
C PHE A 137 0.06 -3.64 9.92
N GLN A 138 -1.05 -2.92 9.88
CA GLN A 138 -1.07 -1.47 10.02
C GLN A 138 -1.72 -1.10 11.36
N ILE A 139 -1.03 -0.34 12.19
CA ILE A 139 -1.49 0.08 13.51
C ILE A 139 -1.30 1.59 13.71
N THR A 140 -2.12 2.17 14.56
CA THR A 140 -1.95 3.55 15.05
C THR A 140 -1.53 3.59 16.51
N SER A 141 -1.95 2.61 17.28
CA SER A 141 -1.63 2.44 18.71
C SER A 141 -1.79 0.98 19.10
N GLY A 142 -1.37 0.63 20.31
CA GLY A 142 -1.51 -0.72 20.84
C GLY A 142 -0.48 -1.69 20.29
N SER A 143 -0.82 -2.96 20.28
CA SER A 143 0.06 -4.06 19.87
C SER A 143 -0.55 -4.87 18.74
N VAL A 144 0.30 -5.44 17.90
CA VAL A 144 -0.05 -6.45 16.90
C VAL A 144 0.08 -7.83 17.53
N VAL A 145 -0.82 -8.73 17.21
CA VAL A 145 -0.71 -10.14 17.58
C VAL A 145 -0.80 -10.98 16.30
N GLY A 146 0.33 -11.51 15.89
CA GLY A 146 0.43 -12.56 14.87
C GLY A 146 0.49 -13.94 15.51
N SER A 147 0.62 -14.98 14.69
CA SER A 147 0.70 -16.36 15.16
C SER A 147 1.53 -17.20 14.20
N ILE A 148 2.33 -18.11 14.75
CA ILE A 148 3.17 -19.05 13.99
C ILE A 148 3.01 -20.46 14.52
N SER A 149 3.23 -21.46 13.66
CA SER A 149 3.34 -22.88 14.06
C SER A 149 4.48 -23.55 13.31
N VAL A 150 4.87 -24.75 13.75
CA VAL A 150 5.76 -25.61 12.97
C VAL A 150 5.00 -26.86 12.58
N SER A 151 5.16 -27.31 11.32
CA SER A 151 4.57 -28.54 10.81
C SER A 151 5.62 -29.45 10.16
N ILE A 152 5.29 -30.73 10.10
CA ILE A 152 6.02 -31.81 9.40
C ILE A 152 5.04 -32.62 8.55
N ALA A 153 5.55 -33.28 7.52
CA ALA A 153 4.69 -34.04 6.61
C ALA A 153 4.10 -35.31 7.24
N GLU A 154 4.88 -36.00 8.09
CA GLU A 154 4.50 -37.27 8.71
C GLU A 154 4.83 -37.24 10.21
N ALA A 155 3.92 -37.78 11.02
CA ALA A 155 4.08 -37.85 12.47
C ALA A 155 5.25 -38.76 12.88
N VAL A 156 5.99 -38.31 13.90
CA VAL A 156 7.12 -39.06 14.49
C VAL A 156 6.78 -39.57 15.88
N ALA A 157 7.56 -40.55 16.36
CA ALA A 157 7.30 -41.22 17.63
C ALA A 157 7.79 -40.44 18.86
N GLU A 158 8.57 -39.38 18.67
CA GLU A 158 9.14 -38.56 19.73
C GLU A 158 8.75 -37.09 19.53
N ASP A 159 8.79 -36.30 20.62
CA ASP A 159 8.55 -34.86 20.53
C ASP A 159 9.67 -34.19 19.76
N LEU A 160 9.28 -33.28 18.86
CA LEU A 160 10.19 -32.37 18.18
C LEU A 160 10.10 -30.98 18.82
N VAL A 161 11.25 -30.42 19.20
CA VAL A 161 11.30 -29.11 19.85
C VAL A 161 12.08 -28.12 18.98
N PHE A 162 11.47 -26.97 18.78
CA PHE A 162 12.00 -25.88 17.97
C PHE A 162 12.10 -24.59 18.78
N THR A 163 12.96 -23.70 18.36
CA THR A 163 13.04 -22.33 18.84
C THR A 163 12.87 -21.36 17.68
N VAL A 164 12.33 -20.19 17.97
CA VAL A 164 12.23 -19.10 16.99
C VAL A 164 12.90 -17.86 17.57
N ALA A 165 13.69 -17.19 16.78
CA ALA A 165 14.39 -15.95 17.12
C ALA A 165 14.22 -14.91 16.01
N LEU A 166 14.45 -13.64 16.34
CA LEU A 166 14.53 -12.58 15.34
C LEU A 166 15.87 -12.65 14.60
N ASP A 167 15.82 -12.50 13.29
CA ASP A 167 17.01 -12.40 12.41
C ASP A 167 17.10 -10.99 11.84
N ALA A 168 17.56 -10.05 12.66
CA ALA A 168 17.64 -8.64 12.28
C ALA A 168 18.55 -8.38 11.06
N GLU A 169 19.51 -9.24 10.79
CA GLU A 169 20.41 -9.09 9.62
C GLU A 169 19.67 -9.33 8.29
N TYR A 170 18.62 -10.17 8.32
CA TYR A 170 17.79 -10.47 7.14
C TYR A 170 17.01 -9.26 6.62
N VAL A 171 16.78 -8.24 7.43
CA VAL A 171 16.03 -7.04 7.02
C VAL A 171 16.66 -6.37 5.79
N ARG A 172 17.97 -6.35 5.72
CA ARG A 172 18.70 -5.76 4.58
C ARG A 172 18.44 -6.56 3.30
N GLU A 173 18.47 -7.87 3.39
CA GLU A 173 18.21 -8.77 2.26
C GLU A 173 16.75 -8.66 1.82
N TYR A 174 15.81 -8.72 2.76
CA TYR A 174 14.38 -8.58 2.46
C TYR A 174 14.06 -7.24 1.80
N SER A 175 14.60 -6.13 2.32
CA SER A 175 14.44 -4.80 1.73
C SER A 175 14.98 -4.73 0.30
N PHE A 176 16.09 -5.43 0.05
CA PHE A 176 16.68 -5.49 -1.28
C PHE A 176 15.80 -6.30 -2.26
N ILE A 177 15.29 -7.46 -1.83
CA ILE A 177 14.44 -8.33 -2.66
C ILE A 177 13.13 -7.65 -3.01
N THR A 178 12.50 -6.98 -2.04
CA THR A 178 11.21 -6.31 -2.24
C THR A 178 11.33 -4.96 -2.94
N GLY A 179 12.52 -4.36 -2.94
CA GLY A 179 12.74 -2.98 -3.41
C GLY A 179 12.28 -1.91 -2.42
N ASP A 180 11.78 -2.31 -1.25
CA ASP A 180 11.29 -1.43 -0.19
C ASP A 180 12.38 -1.17 0.86
N SER A 181 12.22 -0.10 1.65
CA SER A 181 13.06 0.16 2.81
C SER A 181 12.33 -0.22 4.07
N TYR A 182 12.86 -1.21 4.79
CA TYR A 182 12.35 -1.61 6.09
C TYR A 182 13.39 -1.36 7.19
N THR A 183 12.89 -1.05 8.38
CA THR A 183 13.70 -0.99 9.61
C THR A 183 13.58 -2.31 10.37
N ALA A 184 14.66 -2.80 10.96
CA ALA A 184 14.58 -3.96 11.84
C ALA A 184 13.69 -3.62 13.04
N VAL A 185 12.71 -4.50 13.35
CA VAL A 185 11.92 -4.32 14.57
C VAL A 185 12.84 -4.33 15.79
N PRO A 186 12.70 -3.38 16.74
CA PRO A 186 13.45 -3.44 18.00
C PRO A 186 13.15 -4.76 18.74
N GLU A 187 14.17 -5.47 19.19
CA GLU A 187 14.00 -6.78 19.86
C GLU A 187 13.07 -6.70 21.07
N GLN A 188 13.17 -5.62 21.84
CA GLN A 188 12.30 -5.38 22.98
C GLN A 188 10.82 -5.13 22.64
N ALA A 189 10.51 -4.87 21.37
CA ALA A 189 9.14 -4.72 20.91
C ALA A 189 8.46 -6.07 20.64
N VAL A 190 9.22 -7.17 20.50
CA VAL A 190 8.67 -8.47 20.12
C VAL A 190 8.64 -9.42 21.30
N THR A 191 7.49 -10.06 21.50
CA THR A 191 7.32 -11.10 22.51
C THR A 191 6.73 -12.34 21.87
N PHE A 192 7.40 -13.47 22.01
CA PHE A 192 6.87 -14.77 21.65
C PHE A 192 6.08 -15.36 22.82
N GLY A 193 4.89 -15.89 22.55
CA GLY A 193 4.00 -16.49 23.55
C GLY A 193 4.54 -17.76 24.20
N ALA A 194 5.56 -18.38 23.57
CA ALA A 194 6.30 -19.51 24.13
C ALA A 194 7.79 -19.40 23.73
N ALA A 195 8.68 -19.85 24.59
CA ALA A 195 10.11 -19.92 24.32
C ALA A 195 10.48 -21.08 23.38
N GLU A 196 9.64 -22.07 23.29
CA GLU A 196 9.81 -23.28 22.49
C GLU A 196 8.50 -23.62 21.79
N ILE A 197 8.61 -24.16 20.59
CA ILE A 197 7.50 -24.71 19.82
C ILE A 197 7.67 -26.22 19.80
N VAL A 198 6.65 -26.95 20.23
CA VAL A 198 6.72 -28.42 20.33
C VAL A 198 5.69 -29.06 19.39
N ILE A 199 6.14 -29.97 18.54
CA ILE A 199 5.26 -30.93 17.86
C ILE A 199 5.27 -32.19 18.73
N PRO A 200 4.16 -32.52 19.39
CA PRO A 200 4.08 -33.73 20.23
C PRO A 200 4.23 -35.02 19.42
N ALA A 201 4.75 -36.07 20.03
CA ALA A 201 4.80 -37.39 19.44
C ALA A 201 3.43 -37.81 18.88
N GLY A 202 3.40 -38.28 17.63
CA GLY A 202 2.19 -38.67 16.92
C GLY A 202 1.41 -37.54 16.29
N SER A 203 1.89 -36.28 16.42
CA SER A 203 1.30 -35.08 15.75
C SER A 203 2.13 -34.65 14.56
N THR A 204 1.49 -33.92 13.62
CA THR A 204 2.15 -33.35 12.44
C THR A 204 2.29 -31.83 12.51
N GLU A 205 1.70 -31.17 13.52
CA GLU A 205 1.76 -29.72 13.69
C GLU A 205 1.79 -29.37 15.17
N SER A 206 2.47 -28.28 15.50
CA SER A 206 2.48 -27.69 16.84
C SER A 206 1.22 -26.88 17.09
N GLU A 207 0.89 -26.63 18.37
CA GLU A 207 -0.03 -25.56 18.71
C GLU A 207 0.53 -24.22 18.21
N PRO A 208 -0.37 -23.30 17.78
CA PRO A 208 0.05 -21.96 17.36
C PRO A 208 0.64 -21.15 18.51
N VAL A 209 1.76 -20.48 18.26
CA VAL A 209 2.42 -19.58 19.20
C VAL A 209 2.20 -18.14 18.79
N ALA A 210 1.68 -17.33 19.72
CA ALA A 210 1.45 -15.91 19.48
C ALA A 210 2.78 -15.15 19.32
N VAL A 211 2.80 -14.20 18.40
CA VAL A 211 3.88 -13.22 18.20
C VAL A 211 3.30 -11.84 18.42
N THR A 212 3.63 -11.23 19.55
CA THR A 212 3.13 -9.90 19.90
C THR A 212 4.20 -8.86 19.58
N VAL A 213 3.83 -7.80 18.87
CA VAL A 213 4.68 -6.64 18.60
C VAL A 213 4.10 -5.43 19.31
N ASP A 214 4.83 -4.87 20.28
CA ASP A 214 4.43 -3.68 21.02
C ASP A 214 4.63 -2.43 20.14
N GLY A 215 3.54 -1.91 19.62
CA GLY A 215 3.54 -0.71 18.81
C GLY A 215 3.93 0.57 19.57
N SER A 216 3.92 0.58 20.90
CA SER A 216 4.33 1.76 21.67
C SER A 216 5.82 2.08 21.51
N ILE A 217 6.63 1.08 21.18
CA ILE A 217 8.08 1.18 20.99
C ILE A 217 8.43 1.64 19.56
N LEU A 218 7.52 1.42 18.60
CA LEU A 218 7.76 1.69 17.19
C LEU A 218 7.61 3.20 16.87
N GLY A 219 8.43 3.71 15.96
CA GLY A 219 8.30 5.05 15.39
C GLY A 219 7.16 5.15 14.38
N PHE A 220 6.61 6.35 14.22
CA PHE A 220 5.56 6.61 13.24
C PHE A 220 6.12 6.73 11.81
N GLY A 221 5.35 6.32 10.82
CA GLY A 221 5.70 6.46 9.41
C GLY A 221 6.78 5.49 8.91
N GLU A 222 7.24 4.56 9.75
CA GLU A 222 8.23 3.56 9.39
C GLU A 222 7.62 2.18 9.22
N GLY A 223 8.10 1.43 8.23
CA GLY A 223 7.83 0.00 8.05
C GLY A 223 8.84 -0.85 8.79
N TYR A 224 8.41 -1.63 9.76
CA TYR A 224 9.24 -2.54 10.53
C TYR A 224 9.11 -3.96 10.01
N LEU A 225 10.23 -4.61 9.73
CA LEU A 225 10.25 -6.04 9.44
C LEU A 225 10.48 -6.82 10.74
N VAL A 226 9.68 -7.86 10.95
CA VAL A 226 9.77 -8.85 12.04
C VAL A 226 10.20 -10.18 11.41
N PRO A 227 11.49 -10.39 11.15
CA PRO A 227 11.96 -11.60 10.49
C PRO A 227 12.20 -12.69 11.53
N MET A 228 11.40 -13.74 11.50
CA MET A 228 11.44 -14.86 12.43
C MET A 228 12.15 -16.04 11.77
N LEU A 229 13.15 -16.57 12.47
CA LEU A 229 13.96 -17.70 12.02
C LEU A 229 13.79 -18.86 13.01
N ALA A 230 13.30 -20.00 12.51
CA ALA A 230 13.20 -21.23 13.29
C ALA A 230 14.49 -22.04 13.28
N SER A 231 14.75 -22.72 14.38
CA SER A 231 15.86 -23.67 14.54
C SER A 231 15.39 -24.92 15.28
N VAL A 232 15.95 -26.06 14.95
CA VAL A 232 15.71 -27.30 15.69
C VAL A 232 16.48 -27.25 17.01
N LYS A 233 15.80 -27.44 18.13
CA LYS A 233 16.40 -27.56 19.46
C LYS A 233 16.66 -29.02 19.84
N SER A 234 15.69 -29.90 19.57
CA SER A 234 15.84 -31.34 19.78
C SER A 234 14.88 -32.15 18.92
N GLY A 235 15.25 -33.40 18.64
CA GLY A 235 14.54 -34.33 17.79
C GLY A 235 15.16 -34.42 16.38
N ALA A 236 14.79 -35.45 15.62
CA ALA A 236 15.30 -35.71 14.28
C ALA A 236 14.48 -34.95 13.22
N ALA A 237 14.68 -33.64 13.14
CA ALA A 237 14.04 -32.76 12.17
C ALA A 237 15.05 -31.79 11.55
N GLU A 238 14.72 -31.27 10.38
CA GLU A 238 15.48 -30.23 9.70
C GLU A 238 14.55 -29.25 8.98
N PHE A 239 14.99 -28.02 8.77
CA PHE A 239 14.31 -27.04 7.94
C PHE A 239 15.01 -26.89 6.61
N ALA A 240 14.28 -26.96 5.51
CA ALA A 240 14.76 -26.39 4.26
C ALA A 240 14.96 -24.86 4.42
N ILE A 241 15.87 -24.29 3.62
CA ILE A 241 16.23 -22.86 3.72
C ILE A 241 14.97 -21.96 3.68
N ASP A 242 14.07 -22.22 2.73
CA ASP A 242 12.85 -21.42 2.55
C ASP A 242 11.76 -21.73 3.58
N ALA A 243 11.84 -22.88 4.25
CA ALA A 243 10.82 -23.35 5.17
C ALA A 243 11.05 -22.90 6.63
N LYS A 244 12.19 -22.31 6.96
CA LYS A 244 12.56 -21.94 8.33
C LYS A 244 12.25 -20.50 8.72
N ARG A 245 11.68 -19.70 7.80
CA ARG A 245 11.50 -18.26 7.99
C ARG A 245 10.05 -17.83 7.77
N VAL A 246 9.56 -16.98 8.66
CA VAL A 246 8.32 -16.22 8.53
C VAL A 246 8.61 -14.76 8.80
N ASN A 247 8.07 -13.87 7.98
CA ASN A 247 8.24 -12.44 8.12
C ASN A 247 6.91 -11.75 8.33
N TYR A 248 6.87 -10.78 9.24
CA TYR A 248 5.77 -9.81 9.32
C TYR A 248 6.29 -8.42 9.01
N VAL A 249 5.48 -7.63 8.34
CA VAL A 249 5.66 -6.19 8.19
C VAL A 249 4.69 -5.47 9.11
N VAL A 250 5.20 -4.63 10.00
CA VAL A 250 4.39 -3.80 10.89
C VAL A 250 4.62 -2.34 10.53
N MET A 251 3.56 -1.65 10.10
CA MET A 251 3.55 -0.24 9.80
C MET A 251 2.83 0.52 10.91
N LYS A 252 3.50 1.50 11.54
CA LYS A 252 2.86 2.36 12.52
C LYS A 252 2.46 3.69 11.90
N ALA A 253 1.16 3.87 11.70
CA ALA A 253 0.58 5.13 11.25
C ALA A 253 0.47 6.13 12.40
N ASN A 254 0.52 7.43 12.08
CA ASN A 254 0.47 8.50 13.08
C ASN A 254 -0.95 8.63 13.68
N PRO A 255 -1.16 8.54 15.00
CA PRO A 255 -2.45 8.82 15.62
C PRO A 255 -2.73 10.32 15.59
N ARG A 256 -3.70 10.73 14.81
CA ARG A 256 -4.11 12.13 14.68
C ARG A 256 -5.54 12.32 15.14
N VAL A 257 -5.81 13.41 15.84
CA VAL A 257 -7.18 13.79 16.20
C VAL A 257 -7.94 14.17 14.93
N THR A 258 -7.36 15.08 14.13
CA THR A 258 -7.92 15.48 12.84
C THR A 258 -7.04 14.90 11.72
N LYS A 259 -7.58 13.97 10.96
CA LYS A 259 -6.92 13.27 9.86
C LYS A 259 -7.16 13.98 8.53
N GLN A 260 -6.28 13.72 7.55
CA GLN A 260 -6.38 14.27 6.20
C GLN A 260 -6.70 13.16 5.20
N VAL A 261 -7.80 13.29 4.49
CA VAL A 261 -8.16 12.36 3.41
C VAL A 261 -8.22 13.09 2.07
N VAL A 262 -7.68 12.48 1.04
CA VAL A 262 -7.79 12.99 -0.32
C VAL A 262 -8.63 12.08 -1.19
N TYR A 263 -9.66 12.64 -1.85
CA TYR A 263 -10.34 12.01 -2.97
C TYR A 263 -9.51 12.32 -4.22
N LEU A 264 -8.83 11.30 -4.67
CA LEU A 264 -7.92 11.41 -5.80
C LEU A 264 -8.62 11.02 -7.08
N GLU A 265 -8.81 12.00 -7.97
CA GLU A 265 -9.29 11.74 -9.33
C GLU A 265 -8.26 10.90 -10.09
N VAL A 266 -8.40 9.57 -10.04
CA VAL A 266 -7.44 8.66 -10.66
C VAL A 266 -7.45 8.74 -12.19
N ASN A 267 -8.50 9.33 -12.78
CA ASN A 267 -8.53 9.65 -14.20
C ASN A 267 -7.46 10.70 -14.58
N ASP A 268 -7.05 11.52 -13.63
CA ASP A 268 -6.20 12.69 -13.86
C ASP A 268 -4.87 12.62 -13.10
N CYS A 269 -4.85 12.02 -11.92
CA CYS A 269 -3.70 12.06 -11.02
C CYS A 269 -3.14 10.66 -10.71
N ASN A 270 -1.81 10.57 -10.67
CA ASN A 270 -1.10 9.35 -10.27
C ASN A 270 -1.05 9.27 -8.72
N PRO A 271 -1.51 8.16 -8.11
CA PRO A 271 -1.53 8.00 -6.66
C PRO A 271 -0.16 8.15 -5.98
N LEU A 272 0.93 7.82 -6.65
CA LEU A 272 2.29 7.96 -6.11
C LEU A 272 2.63 9.41 -5.73
N ASN A 273 1.95 10.40 -6.29
CA ASN A 273 2.11 11.79 -5.90
C ASN A 273 1.86 12.02 -4.40
N ILE A 274 0.99 11.21 -3.79
CA ILE A 274 0.65 11.34 -2.36
C ILE A 274 1.86 11.08 -1.46
N LEU A 275 2.80 10.23 -1.87
CA LEU A 275 4.01 9.89 -1.11
C LEU A 275 4.97 11.07 -0.92
N GLU A 276 4.86 12.08 -1.79
CA GLU A 276 5.73 13.26 -1.74
C GLU A 276 5.29 14.30 -0.69
N TYR A 277 4.07 14.18 -0.15
CA TYR A 277 3.51 15.15 0.78
C TYR A 277 3.68 14.68 2.21
N ASN A 278 4.78 15.11 2.82
CA ASN A 278 5.19 14.73 4.16
C ASN A 278 5.34 15.96 5.05
N LEU A 279 5.21 15.77 6.35
CA LEU A 279 5.65 16.73 7.36
C LEU A 279 7.19 16.77 7.41
N GLU A 280 7.77 17.78 8.04
CA GLU A 280 9.24 17.92 8.15
C GLU A 280 9.90 16.76 8.91
N ASP A 281 9.17 16.06 9.76
CA ASP A 281 9.65 14.85 10.46
C ASP A 281 9.61 13.58 9.59
N GLY A 282 9.15 13.70 8.33
CA GLY A 282 9.03 12.60 7.38
C GLY A 282 7.72 11.80 7.49
N THR A 283 6.84 12.14 8.44
CA THR A 283 5.53 11.49 8.50
C THR A 283 4.62 11.96 7.36
N PRO A 284 3.79 11.08 6.75
CA PRO A 284 2.87 11.49 5.69
C PRO A 284 1.90 12.57 6.15
N PHE A 285 1.61 13.54 5.30
CA PHE A 285 0.56 14.51 5.56
C PHE A 285 -0.82 13.88 5.49
N PHE A 286 -1.06 13.04 4.47
CA PHE A 286 -2.31 12.33 4.30
C PHE A 286 -2.37 11.06 5.14
N ASP A 287 -3.51 10.85 5.81
CA ASP A 287 -3.83 9.63 6.55
C ASP A 287 -4.55 8.61 5.65
N ALA A 288 -5.21 9.10 4.59
CA ALA A 288 -6.01 8.28 3.71
C ALA A 288 -6.13 8.85 2.29
N VAL A 289 -6.28 7.93 1.34
CA VAL A 289 -6.57 8.22 -0.08
C VAL A 289 -7.79 7.42 -0.50
N ILE A 290 -8.74 8.08 -1.14
CA ILE A 290 -9.86 7.45 -1.83
C ILE A 290 -9.54 7.44 -3.32
N LEU A 291 -9.39 6.27 -3.91
CA LEU A 291 -9.24 6.10 -5.36
C LEU A 291 -10.59 6.38 -6.02
N PHE A 292 -10.76 7.56 -6.59
CA PHE A 292 -12.04 8.04 -7.08
C PHE A 292 -12.10 7.92 -8.61
N ALA A 293 -12.96 7.01 -9.19
CA ALA A 293 -13.77 6.03 -8.50
C ALA A 293 -14.03 4.81 -9.38
N ALA A 294 -14.32 3.68 -8.74
CA ALA A 294 -15.00 2.55 -9.35
C ALA A 294 -16.52 2.79 -9.40
N ASN A 295 -17.24 1.98 -10.13
CA ASN A 295 -18.66 2.19 -10.35
C ASN A 295 -19.49 0.97 -9.96
N ILE A 296 -20.73 1.23 -9.56
CA ILE A 296 -21.77 0.23 -9.54
C ILE A 296 -22.50 0.23 -10.88
N ASN A 297 -22.59 -0.90 -11.55
CA ASN A 297 -23.24 -1.04 -12.86
C ASN A 297 -24.26 -2.18 -12.86
N TYR A 298 -25.21 -2.10 -13.77
CA TYR A 298 -26.21 -3.14 -14.00
C TYR A 298 -26.12 -3.68 -15.43
N ASP A 299 -25.81 -4.97 -15.56
CA ASP A 299 -25.89 -5.69 -16.82
C ASP A 299 -27.32 -6.16 -17.07
N VAL A 300 -28.07 -5.39 -17.84
CA VAL A 300 -29.47 -5.69 -18.20
C VAL A 300 -29.64 -7.03 -18.88
N LYS A 301 -28.65 -7.50 -19.64
CA LYS A 301 -28.74 -8.75 -20.40
C LYS A 301 -28.64 -9.98 -19.50
N ASN A 302 -27.76 -9.91 -18.52
CA ASN A 302 -27.48 -11.01 -17.60
C ASN A 302 -28.23 -10.87 -16.28
N ASP A 303 -28.96 -9.77 -16.09
CA ASP A 303 -29.72 -9.41 -14.89
C ASP A 303 -28.83 -9.45 -13.63
N VAL A 304 -27.68 -8.73 -13.68
CA VAL A 304 -26.71 -8.71 -12.58
C VAL A 304 -26.19 -7.31 -12.32
N VAL A 305 -26.15 -6.91 -11.04
CA VAL A 305 -25.41 -5.74 -10.58
C VAL A 305 -23.98 -6.16 -10.29
N TYR A 306 -23.00 -5.39 -10.73
CA TYR A 306 -21.59 -5.73 -10.62
C TYR A 306 -20.71 -4.52 -10.34
N LEU A 307 -19.54 -4.77 -9.77
CA LEU A 307 -18.48 -3.77 -9.58
C LEU A 307 -17.77 -3.53 -10.91
N HIS A 308 -17.86 -2.32 -11.43
CA HIS A 308 -17.20 -1.91 -12.66
C HIS A 308 -16.00 -1.00 -12.36
N ASN A 309 -14.82 -1.48 -12.68
CA ASN A 309 -13.62 -0.65 -12.67
C ASN A 309 -13.41 -0.08 -14.08
N ASN A 310 -13.42 1.24 -14.20
CA ASN A 310 -12.98 1.85 -15.45
C ASN A 310 -11.48 1.55 -15.69
N PRO A 311 -10.93 1.77 -16.90
CA PRO A 311 -9.54 1.40 -17.21
C PRO A 311 -8.50 2.02 -16.27
N ASN A 312 -8.77 3.21 -15.70
CA ASN A 312 -7.85 3.87 -14.79
C ASN A 312 -7.81 3.17 -13.42
N VAL A 313 -8.99 2.90 -12.85
CA VAL A 313 -9.08 2.14 -11.58
C VAL A 313 -8.50 0.74 -11.76
N GLN A 314 -8.89 0.02 -12.84
CA GLN A 314 -8.42 -1.34 -13.07
C GLN A 314 -6.89 -1.41 -13.20
N ALA A 315 -6.26 -0.47 -13.92
CA ALA A 315 -4.81 -0.43 -14.06
C ALA A 315 -4.09 -0.26 -12.70
N LEU A 316 -4.63 0.58 -11.81
CA LEU A 316 -4.06 0.75 -10.47
C LEU A 316 -4.22 -0.51 -9.61
N LEU A 317 -5.35 -1.20 -9.73
CA LEU A 317 -5.61 -2.44 -9.02
C LEU A 317 -4.71 -3.58 -9.53
N ASP A 318 -4.59 -3.72 -10.86
CA ASP A 318 -3.74 -4.75 -11.49
C ASP A 318 -2.25 -4.55 -11.14
N GLU A 319 -1.81 -3.30 -11.00
CA GLU A 319 -0.46 -2.95 -10.58
C GLU A 319 -0.42 -2.46 -9.11
N SER A 320 -1.24 -3.06 -8.24
CA SER A 320 -1.41 -2.66 -6.83
C SER A 320 -0.09 -2.55 -6.07
N GLU A 321 0.85 -3.47 -6.30
CA GLU A 321 2.19 -3.43 -5.65
C GLU A 321 3.02 -2.21 -6.06
N VAL A 322 2.73 -1.60 -7.21
CA VAL A 322 3.44 -0.39 -7.68
C VAL A 322 2.76 0.89 -7.20
N TYR A 323 1.43 0.98 -7.26
CA TYR A 323 0.71 2.24 -7.08
C TYR A 323 -0.09 2.34 -5.76
N ILE A 324 -0.45 1.21 -5.15
CA ILE A 324 -1.30 1.18 -3.95
C ILE A 324 -0.50 0.78 -2.71
N GLN A 325 0.21 -0.34 -2.75
CA GLN A 325 0.90 -0.86 -1.57
C GLN A 325 2.01 0.08 -1.05
N PRO A 326 2.72 0.88 -1.87
CA PRO A 326 3.65 1.88 -1.33
C PRO A 326 3.00 2.92 -0.41
N LEU A 327 1.75 3.33 -0.68
CA LEU A 327 1.01 4.22 0.22
C LEU A 327 0.71 3.53 1.55
N ARG A 328 0.18 2.29 1.48
CA ARG A 328 -0.15 1.50 2.68
C ARG A 328 1.09 1.24 3.54
N LYS A 329 2.24 0.94 2.92
CA LYS A 329 3.53 0.77 3.59
C LYS A 329 4.03 2.05 4.29
N LYS A 330 3.54 3.22 3.88
CA LYS A 330 3.78 4.51 4.56
C LYS A 330 2.73 4.83 5.62
N GLY A 331 1.78 3.95 5.87
CA GLY A 331 0.72 4.16 6.84
C GLY A 331 -0.47 4.98 6.32
N ILE A 332 -0.54 5.19 5.01
CA ILE A 332 -1.66 5.88 4.36
C ILE A 332 -2.69 4.83 3.95
N LYS A 333 -3.89 4.91 4.50
CA LYS A 333 -4.97 4.00 4.13
C LYS A 333 -5.46 4.27 2.71
N VAL A 334 -5.82 3.21 1.98
CA VAL A 334 -6.30 3.32 0.59
C VAL A 334 -7.69 2.70 0.49
N TYR A 335 -8.66 3.52 0.11
CA TYR A 335 -10.05 3.12 -0.07
C TYR A 335 -10.45 3.14 -1.54
N LEU A 336 -11.37 2.26 -1.93
CA LEU A 336 -12.02 2.31 -3.22
C LEU A 336 -13.24 3.23 -3.15
N GLY A 337 -13.24 4.30 -3.94
CA GLY A 337 -14.42 5.13 -4.15
C GLY A 337 -15.43 4.38 -5.00
N LEU A 338 -16.70 4.40 -4.62
CA LEU A 338 -17.81 3.74 -5.28
C LEU A 338 -18.83 4.78 -5.72
N LEU A 339 -19.21 4.76 -7.00
CA LEU A 339 -20.02 5.79 -7.64
C LEU A 339 -21.02 5.15 -8.62
N GLY A 340 -22.19 5.74 -8.83
CA GLY A 340 -23.12 5.33 -9.89
C GLY A 340 -22.53 5.58 -11.29
N ASN A 341 -23.15 5.00 -12.32
CA ASN A 341 -22.65 5.09 -13.72
C ASN A 341 -23.77 5.25 -14.75
N HIS A 342 -24.74 6.10 -14.47
CA HIS A 342 -25.85 6.47 -15.37
C HIS A 342 -26.78 5.31 -15.77
N ASP A 343 -26.78 4.20 -15.06
CA ASP A 343 -27.72 3.10 -15.24
C ASP A 343 -28.68 2.92 -14.03
N ALA A 344 -29.41 1.80 -13.98
CA ALA A 344 -30.37 1.54 -12.93
C ALA A 344 -29.74 1.16 -11.58
N ALA A 345 -28.46 0.82 -11.55
CA ALA A 345 -27.76 0.54 -10.32
C ALA A 345 -27.29 1.85 -9.65
N GLY A 346 -27.41 1.89 -8.33
CA GLY A 346 -26.98 3.04 -7.53
C GLY A 346 -26.84 2.66 -6.07
N LEU A 347 -26.05 3.44 -5.34
CA LEU A 347 -25.64 3.11 -3.97
C LEU A 347 -26.78 3.22 -2.94
N ALA A 348 -27.85 3.93 -3.27
CA ALA A 348 -28.99 4.12 -2.37
C ALA A 348 -30.28 3.53 -2.93
N GLN A 349 -30.21 2.52 -3.80
CA GLN A 349 -31.40 1.92 -4.44
C GLN A 349 -31.32 0.42 -4.67
N LEU A 350 -30.39 -0.27 -4.03
CA LEU A 350 -30.39 -1.72 -3.97
C LEU A 350 -31.40 -2.24 -2.96
N SER A 351 -32.06 -3.36 -3.26
CA SER A 351 -32.81 -4.14 -2.28
C SER A 351 -31.86 -4.69 -1.20
N ASP A 352 -32.40 -5.20 -0.09
CA ASP A 352 -31.58 -5.82 0.95
C ASP A 352 -30.76 -7.00 0.40
N TRP A 353 -31.36 -7.83 -0.45
CA TRP A 353 -30.67 -8.90 -1.13
C TRP A 353 -29.61 -8.38 -2.13
N GLY A 354 -29.98 -7.38 -2.96
CA GLY A 354 -29.05 -6.80 -3.93
C GLY A 354 -27.85 -6.12 -3.26
N ALA A 355 -28.07 -5.46 -2.12
CA ALA A 355 -27.00 -4.86 -1.33
C ALA A 355 -26.05 -5.94 -0.76
N HIS A 356 -26.60 -7.05 -0.27
CA HIS A 356 -25.82 -8.18 0.22
C HIS A 356 -24.95 -8.80 -0.88
N GLU A 357 -25.55 -9.16 -2.03
CA GLU A 357 -24.82 -9.80 -3.14
C GLU A 357 -23.70 -8.90 -3.67
N TRP A 358 -24.00 -7.62 -3.90
CA TRP A 358 -22.98 -6.70 -4.42
C TRP A 358 -21.88 -6.41 -3.40
N ALA A 359 -22.20 -6.32 -2.12
CA ALA A 359 -21.21 -6.14 -1.06
C ALA A 359 -20.20 -7.28 -0.99
N GLN A 360 -20.61 -8.52 -1.30
CA GLN A 360 -19.70 -9.66 -1.35
C GLN A 360 -18.66 -9.52 -2.46
N GLU A 361 -19.04 -9.02 -3.64
CA GLU A 361 -18.12 -8.75 -4.75
C GLU A 361 -17.14 -7.64 -4.41
N VAL A 362 -17.63 -6.51 -3.87
CA VAL A 362 -16.81 -5.38 -3.47
C VAL A 362 -15.79 -5.78 -2.39
N ALA A 363 -16.22 -6.55 -1.39
CA ALA A 363 -15.33 -7.02 -0.33
C ALA A 363 -14.27 -8.00 -0.86
N GLU A 364 -14.60 -8.86 -1.84
CA GLU A 364 -13.62 -9.72 -2.50
C GLU A 364 -12.58 -8.90 -3.29
N ALA A 365 -13.00 -7.81 -3.94
CA ALA A 365 -12.07 -6.89 -4.60
C ALA A 365 -11.15 -6.21 -3.58
N CYS A 366 -11.69 -5.71 -2.45
CA CYS A 366 -10.87 -5.13 -1.38
C CYS A 366 -9.85 -6.13 -0.82
N LYS A 367 -10.25 -7.38 -0.63
CA LYS A 367 -9.36 -8.46 -0.19
C LYS A 367 -8.26 -8.74 -1.21
N THR A 368 -8.63 -8.92 -2.48
CA THR A 368 -7.72 -9.25 -3.57
C THR A 368 -6.62 -8.21 -3.74
N TYR A 369 -7.00 -6.93 -3.69
CA TYR A 369 -6.09 -5.81 -3.90
C TYR A 369 -5.55 -5.20 -2.59
N LYS A 370 -5.88 -5.80 -1.45
CA LYS A 370 -5.45 -5.36 -0.10
C LYS A 370 -5.82 -3.89 0.16
N LEU A 371 -7.07 -3.51 -0.08
CA LEU A 371 -7.56 -2.16 0.19
C LEU A 371 -8.05 -2.04 1.65
N ASP A 372 -8.01 -0.83 2.19
CA ASP A 372 -8.38 -0.57 3.59
C ASP A 372 -9.89 -0.27 3.77
N GLY A 373 -10.67 -0.42 2.72
CA GLY A 373 -12.12 -0.27 2.74
C GLY A 373 -12.66 0.46 1.52
N VAL A 374 -13.84 1.07 1.71
CA VAL A 374 -14.60 1.71 0.64
C VAL A 374 -15.12 3.08 1.06
N ASN A 375 -15.43 3.90 0.04
CA ASN A 375 -16.16 5.16 0.19
C ASN A 375 -17.37 5.15 -0.73
N LEU A 376 -18.55 5.51 -0.20
CA LEU A 376 -19.79 5.60 -0.96
C LEU A 376 -20.07 7.05 -1.35
N ASP A 377 -20.39 7.26 -2.64
CA ASP A 377 -20.83 8.53 -3.21
C ASP A 377 -22.04 8.29 -4.13
N ASP A 378 -23.23 8.71 -3.70
CA ASP A 378 -24.50 8.43 -4.38
C ASP A 378 -24.79 9.49 -5.45
N GLU A 379 -24.11 9.36 -6.58
CA GLU A 379 -24.30 10.20 -7.76
C GLU A 379 -24.54 9.35 -9.03
N TYR A 380 -25.06 9.99 -10.04
CA TYR A 380 -25.18 9.45 -11.41
C TYR A 380 -25.97 8.15 -11.55
N SER A 381 -26.95 7.89 -10.68
CA SER A 381 -27.84 6.74 -10.78
C SER A 381 -29.10 7.09 -11.58
N GLY A 382 -29.57 6.15 -12.41
CA GLY A 382 -30.86 6.20 -13.07
C GLY A 382 -32.00 5.77 -12.15
N ALA A 383 -33.25 5.87 -12.63
CA ALA A 383 -34.40 5.33 -11.87
C ALA A 383 -34.40 3.79 -11.92
N PRO A 384 -34.48 3.10 -10.76
CA PRO A 384 -34.49 1.64 -10.72
C PRO A 384 -35.86 1.08 -11.12
N ASP A 385 -35.88 -0.13 -11.71
CA ASP A 385 -37.08 -0.94 -11.83
C ASP A 385 -37.28 -1.72 -10.53
N THR A 386 -38.14 -1.23 -9.65
CA THR A 386 -38.43 -1.86 -8.35
C THR A 386 -39.17 -3.20 -8.44
N ASN A 387 -39.56 -3.67 -9.63
CA ASN A 387 -40.05 -5.05 -9.82
C ASN A 387 -38.89 -6.03 -10.01
N ASN A 388 -37.70 -5.54 -10.30
CA ASN A 388 -36.49 -6.35 -10.38
C ASN A 388 -35.98 -6.62 -8.96
N PRO A 389 -35.65 -7.86 -8.58
CA PRO A 389 -35.15 -8.22 -7.24
C PRO A 389 -33.92 -7.46 -6.76
N TRP A 390 -33.08 -6.97 -7.66
CA TRP A 390 -31.90 -6.19 -7.33
C TRP A 390 -32.22 -4.83 -6.69
N PHE A 391 -33.38 -4.24 -6.98
CA PHE A 391 -33.61 -2.83 -6.73
C PHE A 391 -34.77 -2.56 -5.76
N THR A 392 -34.68 -1.44 -5.10
CA THR A 392 -35.76 -0.83 -4.32
C THR A 392 -35.82 0.67 -4.64
N TYR A 393 -36.69 1.40 -3.94
CA TYR A 393 -36.77 2.84 -4.08
C TYR A 393 -35.48 3.52 -3.56
N HIS A 394 -35.00 4.52 -4.30
CA HIS A 394 -33.89 5.36 -3.89
C HIS A 394 -34.19 6.03 -2.54
N SER A 395 -33.38 5.77 -1.54
CA SER A 395 -33.61 6.24 -0.17
C SER A 395 -32.39 6.12 0.73
N ALA A 396 -32.35 6.92 1.80
CA ALA A 396 -31.33 6.79 2.85
C ALA A 396 -31.35 5.41 3.52
N ALA A 397 -32.51 4.76 3.62
CA ALA A 397 -32.62 3.42 4.20
C ALA A 397 -31.90 2.37 3.34
N SER A 398 -32.03 2.44 2.00
CA SER A 398 -31.29 1.57 1.08
C SER A 398 -29.78 1.85 1.12
N GLY A 399 -29.38 3.13 1.20
CA GLY A 399 -27.97 3.51 1.38
C GLY A 399 -27.38 2.99 2.70
N ALA A 400 -28.13 3.10 3.79
CA ALA A 400 -27.72 2.56 5.09
C ALA A 400 -27.56 1.03 5.04
N ARG A 401 -28.53 0.34 4.40
CA ARG A 401 -28.48 -1.11 4.22
C ARG A 401 -27.22 -1.52 3.44
N LEU A 402 -26.90 -0.84 2.34
CA LEU A 402 -25.70 -1.12 1.58
C LEU A 402 -24.43 -0.88 2.41
N ALA A 403 -24.33 0.23 3.15
CA ALA A 403 -23.18 0.50 4.01
C ALA A 403 -22.98 -0.60 5.07
N TYR A 404 -24.08 -1.08 5.66
CA TYR A 404 -24.07 -2.20 6.61
C TYR A 404 -23.56 -3.50 5.95
N GLU A 405 -24.12 -3.89 4.80
CA GLU A 405 -23.72 -5.11 4.11
C GLU A 405 -22.24 -5.06 3.69
N LEU A 406 -21.77 -3.91 3.20
CA LEU A 406 -20.35 -3.70 2.88
C LEU A 406 -19.47 -3.88 4.12
N LYS A 407 -19.84 -3.28 5.26
CA LYS A 407 -19.09 -3.42 6.50
C LYS A 407 -19.00 -4.86 6.96
N MET A 408 -20.09 -5.61 6.88
CA MET A 408 -20.15 -7.01 7.27
C MET A 408 -19.32 -7.89 6.31
N ALA A 409 -19.46 -7.70 5.00
CA ALA A 409 -18.71 -8.45 4.01
C ALA A 409 -17.20 -8.18 4.09
N LEU A 410 -16.80 -6.93 4.28
CA LEU A 410 -15.40 -6.54 4.48
C LEU A 410 -14.82 -7.20 5.74
N LYS A 411 -15.56 -7.17 6.85
CA LYS A 411 -15.15 -7.81 8.12
C LYS A 411 -15.02 -9.33 7.99
N GLU A 412 -15.87 -9.97 7.17
CA GLU A 412 -15.81 -11.41 6.92
C GLU A 412 -14.62 -11.78 6.03
N LYS A 413 -14.37 -11.02 4.94
CA LYS A 413 -13.41 -11.39 3.91
C LYS A 413 -12.00 -10.88 4.15
N CYS A 414 -11.86 -9.70 4.73
CA CYS A 414 -10.55 -9.07 4.95
C CYS A 414 -10.00 -9.41 6.33
N TYR A 415 -8.73 -9.79 6.39
CA TYR A 415 -8.03 -10.18 7.63
C TYR A 415 -7.38 -9.00 8.36
N TRP A 416 -7.58 -7.79 7.87
CA TRP A 416 -7.11 -6.54 8.45
C TRP A 416 -8.29 -5.59 8.69
N PRO A 417 -8.12 -4.59 9.56
CA PRO A 417 -9.18 -3.60 9.80
C PRO A 417 -9.55 -2.86 8.52
N THR A 418 -10.83 -2.91 8.16
CA THR A 418 -11.39 -2.21 7.01
C THR A 418 -12.47 -1.23 7.45
N GLU A 419 -12.62 -0.15 6.67
CA GLU A 419 -13.51 0.94 7.00
C GLU A 419 -14.51 1.20 5.86
N VAL A 420 -15.70 1.67 6.23
CA VAL A 420 -16.73 2.15 5.31
C VAL A 420 -16.94 3.63 5.57
N SER A 421 -16.74 4.46 4.57
CA SER A 421 -16.95 5.89 4.65
C SER A 421 -18.03 6.36 3.67
N VAL A 422 -18.61 7.51 3.95
CA VAL A 422 -19.72 8.05 3.20
C VAL A 422 -19.43 9.50 2.81
N PHE A 423 -19.57 9.82 1.53
CA PHE A 423 -19.68 11.20 1.07
C PHE A 423 -21.17 11.58 1.16
N GLU A 424 -21.48 12.63 1.91
CA GLU A 424 -22.86 13.08 2.18
C GLU A 424 -23.44 13.77 0.93
N TRP A 425 -23.88 12.96 -0.02
CA TRP A 425 -24.51 13.37 -1.26
C TRP A 425 -25.66 12.43 -1.64
N GLY A 426 -26.55 12.85 -2.55
CA GLY A 426 -27.69 12.06 -2.97
C GLY A 426 -28.60 11.69 -1.80
N ALA A 427 -28.81 10.39 -1.57
CA ALA A 427 -29.55 9.88 -0.42
C ALA A 427 -28.64 9.49 0.77
N LEU A 428 -27.34 9.73 0.71
CA LEU A 428 -26.39 9.35 1.75
C LEU A 428 -26.23 10.40 2.86
N TYR A 429 -27.29 11.15 3.16
CA TYR A 429 -27.36 12.04 4.31
C TYR A 429 -28.13 11.40 5.46
N ASP A 430 -27.64 11.57 6.68
CA ASP A 430 -28.35 11.17 7.90
C ASP A 430 -28.90 9.74 7.82
N LEU A 431 -28.00 8.80 7.50
CA LEU A 431 -28.34 7.40 7.28
C LEU A 431 -28.97 6.79 8.55
N PRO A 432 -30.14 6.11 8.46
CA PRO A 432 -30.78 5.50 9.62
C PRO A 432 -30.05 4.26 10.11
N ALA A 433 -30.35 3.84 11.34
CA ALA A 433 -29.98 2.51 11.84
C ALA A 433 -30.61 1.42 10.96
N VAL A 434 -29.93 0.27 10.85
CA VAL A 434 -30.34 -0.87 10.03
C VAL A 434 -30.88 -1.97 10.93
N THR A 435 -32.10 -2.43 10.64
CA THR A 435 -32.69 -3.61 11.31
C THR A 435 -32.61 -4.79 10.35
N THR A 436 -31.92 -5.85 10.76
CA THR A 436 -31.77 -7.09 9.99
C THR A 436 -32.96 -8.04 10.19
N ASP A 437 -33.07 -9.08 9.35
CA ASP A 437 -34.20 -10.02 9.34
C ASP A 437 -34.37 -10.79 10.66
N ASP A 438 -33.31 -10.95 11.44
CA ASP A 438 -33.34 -11.53 12.78
C ASP A 438 -33.86 -10.57 13.87
N GLY A 439 -34.19 -9.34 13.47
CA GLY A 439 -34.74 -8.29 14.34
C GLY A 439 -33.70 -7.53 15.15
N VAL A 440 -32.39 -7.72 14.87
CA VAL A 440 -31.31 -6.95 15.48
C VAL A 440 -31.19 -5.59 14.79
N THR A 441 -31.09 -4.52 15.58
CA THR A 441 -30.88 -3.16 15.07
C THR A 441 -29.42 -2.76 15.29
N HIS A 442 -28.75 -2.38 14.20
CA HIS A 442 -27.38 -1.91 14.16
C HIS A 442 -27.36 -0.39 14.04
N THR A 443 -26.63 0.26 14.92
CA THR A 443 -26.48 1.71 14.89
C THR A 443 -25.38 2.14 13.91
N GLN A 444 -25.35 3.41 13.59
CA GLN A 444 -24.49 3.94 12.52
C GLN A 444 -23.01 3.67 12.75
N SER A 445 -22.54 3.78 13.98
CA SER A 445 -21.12 3.53 14.32
C SER A 445 -20.67 2.07 14.12
N GLU A 446 -21.62 1.13 13.98
CA GLU A 446 -21.29 -0.26 13.68
C GLU A 446 -20.92 -0.50 12.21
N PHE A 447 -21.37 0.40 11.30
CA PHE A 447 -21.17 0.22 9.86
C PHE A 447 -20.68 1.45 9.09
N ILE A 448 -20.57 2.62 9.75
CA ILE A 448 -19.97 3.84 9.18
C ILE A 448 -18.81 4.26 10.07
N ASP A 449 -17.60 4.31 9.51
CA ASP A 449 -16.42 4.71 10.23
C ASP A 449 -16.23 6.24 10.19
N PHE A 450 -16.53 6.88 9.04
CA PHE A 450 -16.48 8.34 8.93
C PHE A 450 -17.31 8.88 7.76
N THR A 451 -17.69 10.17 7.87
CA THR A 451 -18.49 10.88 6.88
C THR A 451 -17.78 12.12 6.37
N MET A 452 -17.99 12.44 5.09
CA MET A 452 -17.43 13.61 4.41
C MET A 452 -18.56 14.46 3.85
N ALA A 453 -18.58 15.73 4.24
CA ALA A 453 -19.53 16.68 3.72
C ALA A 453 -19.22 17.08 2.27
N ASN A 454 -20.22 17.59 1.57
CA ASN A 454 -20.04 18.26 0.29
C ASN A 454 -19.11 19.48 0.38
N TYR A 455 -18.54 19.90 -0.73
CA TYR A 455 -17.52 20.94 -0.83
C TYR A 455 -17.95 22.28 -0.19
N GLY A 456 -17.04 22.85 0.59
CA GLY A 456 -17.27 24.10 1.32
C GLY A 456 -18.14 23.94 2.57
N SER A 457 -18.54 22.72 2.93
CA SER A 457 -19.38 22.40 4.10
C SER A 457 -18.61 21.58 5.14
N ALA A 458 -19.26 21.33 6.27
CA ALA A 458 -18.85 20.39 7.30
C ALA A 458 -19.96 19.36 7.51
N SER A 459 -19.59 18.13 7.79
CA SER A 459 -20.49 17.08 8.26
C SER A 459 -21.02 17.37 9.67
N TYR A 460 -22.16 16.78 10.00
CA TYR A 460 -22.68 16.81 11.36
C TYR A 460 -22.97 15.39 11.83
N PRO A 461 -22.64 15.09 13.10
CA PRO A 461 -22.96 13.77 13.65
C PRO A 461 -24.45 13.44 13.57
N TYR A 462 -24.77 12.21 13.23
CA TYR A 462 -26.12 11.67 13.25
C TYR A 462 -26.13 10.26 13.85
N GLY A 463 -27.28 9.83 14.36
CA GLY A 463 -27.39 8.58 15.09
C GLY A 463 -26.51 8.56 16.32
N ASP A 464 -25.60 7.59 16.39
CA ASP A 464 -24.60 7.45 17.45
C ASP A 464 -23.16 7.83 17.01
N LEU A 465 -23.01 8.44 15.82
CA LEU A 465 -21.75 9.06 15.41
C LEU A 465 -21.45 10.31 16.22
N ASP A 466 -20.18 10.68 16.31
CA ASP A 466 -19.75 11.94 16.89
C ASP A 466 -18.86 12.75 15.93
N TYR A 467 -18.38 13.91 16.33
CA TYR A 467 -17.56 14.76 15.49
C TYR A 467 -16.23 14.11 15.05
N SER A 468 -15.74 13.12 15.78
CA SER A 468 -14.52 12.38 15.38
C SER A 468 -14.74 11.48 14.15
N ASN A 469 -15.99 11.15 13.84
CA ASN A 469 -16.38 10.46 12.62
C ASN A 469 -16.61 11.42 11.43
N CYS A 470 -16.67 12.74 11.66
CA CYS A 470 -17.13 13.71 10.67
C CYS A 470 -16.00 14.55 10.07
N SER A 471 -16.16 14.98 8.81
CA SER A 471 -15.30 16.02 8.23
C SER A 471 -15.74 17.41 8.68
N GLY A 472 -14.80 18.19 9.20
CA GLY A 472 -15.04 19.59 9.55
C GLY A 472 -14.79 20.56 8.38
N ALA A 473 -14.26 20.06 7.28
CA ALA A 473 -14.09 20.78 6.02
C ALA A 473 -13.94 19.83 4.84
N SER A 474 -14.44 20.26 3.68
CA SER A 474 -14.27 19.61 2.38
C SER A 474 -13.80 20.63 1.36
N ILE A 475 -12.55 20.51 0.92
CA ILE A 475 -11.83 21.52 0.15
C ILE A 475 -11.63 21.04 -1.29
N GLN A 476 -12.26 21.72 -2.25
CA GLN A 476 -12.10 21.45 -3.67
C GLN A 476 -10.91 22.26 -4.24
N LEU A 477 -9.78 21.59 -4.41
CA LEU A 477 -8.49 22.23 -4.73
C LEU A 477 -8.43 22.79 -6.16
N ASN A 478 -8.99 22.08 -7.15
CA ASN A 478 -8.99 22.52 -8.54
C ASN A 478 -9.83 23.79 -8.78
N TYR A 479 -10.76 24.13 -7.89
CA TYR A 479 -11.54 25.37 -7.91
C TYR A 479 -11.00 26.43 -6.94
N GLY A 480 -9.85 26.17 -6.32
CA GLY A 480 -9.20 27.14 -5.44
C GLY A 480 -9.89 27.35 -4.08
N TYR A 481 -10.66 26.37 -3.62
CA TYR A 481 -11.26 26.43 -2.29
C TYR A 481 -10.17 26.50 -1.23
N THR A 482 -10.45 27.23 -0.16
CA THR A 482 -9.46 27.58 0.87
C THR A 482 -9.93 27.12 2.24
N LEU A 483 -9.01 26.54 3.01
CA LEU A 483 -9.21 26.25 4.42
C LEU A 483 -9.06 27.54 5.23
N TYR A 484 -10.16 28.08 5.74
CA TYR A 484 -10.18 29.35 6.49
C TYR A 484 -9.88 29.15 7.98
N ASP A 485 -9.37 30.19 8.66
CA ASP A 485 -9.05 30.12 10.09
C ASP A 485 -10.29 29.85 10.95
N TYR A 486 -11.43 30.41 10.59
CA TYR A 486 -12.68 30.14 11.29
C TYR A 486 -13.10 28.65 11.15
N THR A 487 -12.84 28.03 10.00
CA THR A 487 -13.09 26.61 9.77
C THR A 487 -12.14 25.76 10.62
N ILE A 488 -10.84 26.10 10.64
CA ILE A 488 -9.85 25.44 11.52
C ILE A 488 -10.28 25.51 12.98
N ASN A 489 -10.69 26.70 13.44
CA ASN A 489 -11.16 26.87 14.81
C ASN A 489 -12.41 26.03 15.11
N ASN A 490 -13.35 25.94 14.16
CA ASN A 490 -14.52 25.09 14.29
C ASN A 490 -14.13 23.61 14.41
N ILE A 491 -13.21 23.14 13.57
CA ILE A 491 -12.70 21.76 13.60
C ILE A 491 -12.10 21.45 14.98
N LYS A 492 -11.19 22.30 15.46
CA LYS A 492 -10.51 22.11 16.76
C LYS A 492 -11.48 22.16 17.95
N ASN A 493 -12.41 23.09 17.95
CA ASN A 493 -13.32 23.32 19.06
C ASN A 493 -14.37 22.20 19.21
N ASN A 494 -14.77 21.56 18.11
CA ASN A 494 -15.77 20.50 18.12
C ASN A 494 -15.13 19.09 18.06
N GLY A 495 -13.82 18.97 17.79
CA GLY A 495 -13.15 17.69 17.73
C GLY A 495 -13.44 16.90 16.44
N TYR A 496 -13.61 17.60 15.33
CA TYR A 496 -13.77 16.94 14.03
C TYR A 496 -12.59 16.02 13.69
N GLY A 497 -12.90 14.80 13.27
CA GLY A 497 -11.89 13.78 12.98
C GLY A 497 -11.25 13.88 11.60
N TRP A 498 -11.82 14.67 10.67
CA TRP A 498 -11.37 14.66 9.29
C TRP A 498 -11.41 16.04 8.61
N VAL A 499 -10.47 16.22 7.67
CA VAL A 499 -10.52 17.24 6.61
C VAL A 499 -10.39 16.51 5.27
N MET A 500 -11.29 16.80 4.35
CA MET A 500 -11.33 16.22 3.02
C MET A 500 -10.74 17.19 1.99
N TRP A 501 -9.92 16.64 1.10
CA TRP A 501 -9.33 17.31 -0.04
C TRP A 501 -9.77 16.61 -1.32
N PHE A 502 -10.20 17.38 -2.32
CA PHE A 502 -10.67 16.83 -3.59
C PHE A 502 -9.92 17.43 -4.78
N ALA A 503 -9.74 16.63 -5.83
CA ALA A 503 -9.17 17.02 -7.10
C ALA A 503 -7.77 17.65 -6.97
N PHE A 504 -6.93 17.00 -6.16
CA PHE A 504 -5.51 17.30 -6.06
C PHE A 504 -4.76 16.72 -7.26
N ASP A 505 -4.05 17.57 -8.02
CA ASP A 505 -3.12 17.16 -9.07
C ASP A 505 -1.88 18.05 -9.08
N PRO A 506 -0.75 17.59 -8.56
CA PRO A 506 0.50 18.35 -8.55
C PRO A 506 1.27 18.28 -9.87
N SER A 507 0.94 17.33 -10.74
CA SER A 507 1.61 17.13 -12.04
C SER A 507 0.96 17.94 -13.17
N GLY A 508 -0.37 17.98 -13.20
CA GLY A 508 -1.16 18.59 -14.26
C GLY A 508 -1.02 17.85 -15.60
N THR A 509 -0.71 16.55 -15.55
CA THR A 509 -0.52 15.74 -16.76
C THR A 509 -1.76 14.96 -17.17
N GLY A 510 -2.80 14.93 -16.31
CA GLY A 510 -4.13 14.41 -16.61
C GLY A 510 -5.08 15.52 -17.11
N GLY A 511 -6.35 15.45 -16.75
CA GLY A 511 -7.38 16.43 -17.13
C GLY A 511 -7.44 17.65 -16.21
N ILE A 512 -7.04 17.52 -14.95
CA ILE A 512 -7.00 18.59 -13.97
C ILE A 512 -5.73 19.43 -14.19
N GLN A 513 -5.86 20.76 -14.10
CA GLN A 513 -4.70 21.64 -14.15
C GLN A 513 -3.86 21.49 -12.88
N ASN A 514 -2.53 21.58 -13.03
CA ASN A 514 -1.61 21.59 -11.90
C ASN A 514 -2.04 22.60 -10.84
N ASN A 515 -2.35 22.12 -9.65
CA ASN A 515 -2.78 22.91 -8.51
C ASN A 515 -1.82 22.81 -7.30
N ARG A 516 -0.58 22.35 -7.53
CA ARG A 516 0.43 22.09 -6.49
C ARG A 516 0.64 23.27 -5.54
N GLU A 517 0.86 24.47 -6.07
CA GLU A 517 1.17 25.64 -5.21
C GLU A 517 -0.01 26.04 -4.31
N HIS A 518 -1.23 26.02 -4.89
CA HIS A 518 -2.42 26.28 -4.10
C HIS A 518 -2.59 25.21 -3.02
N SER A 519 -2.48 23.95 -3.39
CA SER A 519 -2.61 22.80 -2.49
C SER A 519 -1.57 22.86 -1.36
N MET A 520 -0.29 23.11 -1.68
CA MET A 520 0.77 23.26 -0.67
C MET A 520 0.47 24.40 0.32
N THR A 521 -0.10 25.50 -0.16
CA THR A 521 -0.52 26.61 0.73
C THR A 521 -1.57 26.13 1.74
N GLN A 522 -2.55 25.33 1.30
CA GLN A 522 -3.60 24.79 2.16
C GLN A 522 -3.04 23.72 3.10
N PHE A 523 -2.18 22.83 2.60
CA PHE A 523 -1.57 21.74 3.39
C PHE A 523 -0.64 22.29 4.47
N ARG A 524 0.20 23.30 4.19
CA ARG A 524 1.02 23.99 5.20
C ARG A 524 0.15 24.58 6.30
N LYS A 525 -0.97 25.18 5.93
CA LYS A 525 -1.93 25.75 6.89
C LYS A 525 -2.55 24.67 7.79
N ALA A 526 -2.96 23.54 7.19
CA ALA A 526 -3.51 22.42 7.93
C ALA A 526 -2.45 21.76 8.83
N ALA A 527 -1.23 21.53 8.32
CA ALA A 527 -0.13 20.94 9.07
C ALA A 527 0.22 21.78 10.31
N SER A 528 0.37 23.09 10.13
CA SER A 528 0.61 24.02 11.24
C SER A 528 -0.54 24.03 12.25
N ALA A 529 -1.80 24.00 11.76
CA ALA A 529 -2.96 24.11 12.63
C ALA A 529 -3.23 22.83 13.43
N PHE A 530 -3.12 21.66 12.82
CA PHE A 530 -3.55 20.40 13.41
C PHE A 530 -2.41 19.56 13.99
N TYR A 531 -1.16 19.77 13.51
CA TYR A 531 -0.01 18.93 13.88
C TYR A 531 1.13 19.72 14.53
N ASP A 532 1.01 21.04 14.63
CA ASP A 532 2.08 21.93 15.11
C ASP A 532 3.41 21.68 14.35
N SER A 533 3.29 21.43 13.04
CA SER A 533 4.39 21.03 12.15
C SER A 533 4.34 21.83 10.85
N SER A 534 5.42 21.79 10.10
CA SER A 534 5.49 22.30 8.72
C SER A 534 5.53 21.16 7.71
N MET A 535 5.29 21.51 6.44
CA MET A 535 5.36 20.58 5.32
C MET A 535 6.78 20.58 4.73
N ALA A 536 7.32 19.40 4.47
CA ALA A 536 8.47 19.26 3.60
C ALA A 536 8.10 19.64 2.15
N GLU A 537 9.08 20.15 1.38
CA GLU A 537 8.86 20.43 -0.04
C GLU A 537 8.89 19.12 -0.82
N PRO A 538 7.88 18.86 -1.68
CA PRO A 538 7.89 17.70 -2.56
C PRO A 538 9.09 17.77 -3.52
N LEU A 539 9.79 16.66 -3.71
CA LEU A 539 10.99 16.60 -4.54
C LEU A 539 10.67 16.25 -5.99
N CYS A 540 9.61 15.52 -6.22
CA CYS A 540 9.22 15.07 -7.55
C CYS A 540 7.70 15.01 -7.72
N VAL A 541 7.26 14.75 -8.95
CA VAL A 541 5.89 14.43 -9.30
C VAL A 541 5.86 13.16 -10.15
N TYR A 542 4.73 12.46 -10.11
CA TYR A 542 4.46 11.29 -10.93
C TYR A 542 3.38 11.60 -11.95
N HIS A 543 3.58 11.19 -13.19
CA HIS A 543 2.71 11.56 -14.29
C HIS A 543 1.58 10.55 -14.51
N LYS A 544 0.44 11.07 -14.92
CA LYS A 544 -0.64 10.34 -15.57
C LYS A 544 -0.48 10.51 -17.09
N LEU A 545 -0.31 9.40 -17.82
CA LEU A 545 0.03 9.47 -19.24
C LEU A 545 -1.17 9.37 -20.18
N GLY A 546 -2.20 8.64 -19.77
CA GLY A 546 -3.40 8.38 -20.56
C GLY A 546 -4.37 7.47 -19.84
N GLU A 547 -5.45 7.07 -20.47
CA GLU A 547 -6.42 6.16 -19.89
C GLU A 547 -5.74 4.83 -19.52
N GLY A 548 -5.84 4.43 -18.25
CA GLY A 548 -5.18 3.23 -17.70
C GLY A 548 -3.65 3.27 -17.68
N GLN A 549 -3.04 4.45 -17.85
CA GLN A 549 -1.58 4.57 -17.96
C GLN A 549 -1.01 5.52 -16.92
N TYR A 550 -0.22 4.99 -16.02
CA TYR A 550 0.49 5.72 -14.97
C TYR A 550 2.00 5.48 -15.10
N ASP A 551 2.78 6.51 -14.82
CA ASP A 551 4.25 6.41 -14.86
C ASP A 551 4.80 6.36 -13.43
N PRO A 552 5.44 5.25 -13.01
CA PRO A 552 6.04 5.15 -11.68
C PRO A 552 7.36 5.90 -11.56
N THR A 553 7.82 6.56 -12.64
CA THR A 553 9.05 7.32 -12.64
C THR A 553 8.87 8.65 -11.89
N PRO A 554 9.74 8.98 -10.90
CA PRO A 554 9.73 10.29 -10.26
C PRO A 554 10.35 11.36 -11.17
N TYR A 555 9.60 12.39 -11.49
CA TYR A 555 10.06 13.55 -12.26
C TYR A 555 10.40 14.70 -11.30
N PRO A 556 11.66 15.16 -11.25
CA PRO A 556 12.06 16.23 -10.35
C PRO A 556 11.25 17.52 -10.54
N ILE A 557 10.89 18.17 -9.44
CA ILE A 557 10.32 19.52 -9.45
C ILE A 557 11.48 20.51 -9.52
N ASN A 558 11.53 21.31 -10.61
CA ASN A 558 12.54 22.35 -10.84
C ASN A 558 12.15 23.66 -10.16
#